data_c924ef65c64aac95c98c48377c216d3d
#
_entry.id   c924ef65c64aac95c98c48377c216d3d
#
_cell.length_a   1.000
_cell.length_b   1.000
_cell.length_c   1.000
_cell.angle_alpha   90.00
_cell.angle_beta   90.00
_cell.angle_gamma   90.00
#
_symmetry.space_group_name_H-M   'P 1'
#
loop_
_entity.id
_entity.type
_entity.pdbx_description
1 polymer ?
#
loop_
_entity_poly.entity_id
_entity_poly.type
_entity_poly.pdbx_seq_one_letter_code
_entity_poly.pdbx_strand_id
1 'polypeptide(L)'
;MGSRIYILNEKGGKMKFVTLTEQEYQLFIEKHVVHYTQSIAHYNYRQKHKKDVHLVGVKDNEEVIAACLLSEAQVLKIFKYFYSHRGPVLDFNNEKLVECFFTGLTRYLKRHKGLFVLVDPYILESNRDADGRILKSYDNSNLINQLNHLGYQYQGHSIGYSDTSQIRWLSVLDLEGKNEKDILNEMDYQTRRNIKKTYEMGVEVKTLNISQTDQFFELFQMAEEKHGFKFREKDYFEEMQNIYNNNSALKLAYIDLKKYLDQLNNKKLVLNEQIDEIKAKLKDNPNSKKNKNKYQELNKQLTSNQKHITKTENLIKSDGDILHLASAYYIWNKDEVYYLSSGSNPKYNQFMGAYRLQWDMIKFALNNNIPRYNFYGITGDFSENAEDYGVQQFKKGFNAHVEEYVGDFIKPIRPIFYKVYKLLK
;
A
#
# COMPACT_ATOMS: atom_id res chain seq x y z
N MET A 1 8.66 23.28 -27.49
CA MET A 1 8.61 24.47 -26.59
C MET A 1 9.90 24.50 -25.81
N GLY A 2 10.69 25.60 -25.96
CA GLY A 2 12.05 25.66 -25.42
C GLY A 2 12.10 25.61 -23.89
N SER A 3 13.02 24.82 -23.36
CA SER A 3 13.38 24.80 -21.95
C SER A 3 13.82 26.18 -21.46
N ARG A 4 13.07 26.79 -20.55
CA ARG A 4 13.45 28.05 -19.92
C ARG A 4 14.47 27.78 -18.82
N ILE A 5 15.72 28.19 -19.07
CA ILE A 5 16.87 28.05 -18.15
C ILE A 5 16.76 29.13 -17.06
N TYR A 6 16.86 28.72 -15.80
CA TYR A 6 16.92 29.61 -14.65
C TYR A 6 18.36 29.61 -14.08
N ILE A 7 19.16 30.60 -14.51
CA ILE A 7 20.56 30.72 -14.12
C ILE A 7 20.65 31.32 -12.72
N LEU A 8 21.27 30.61 -11.81
CA LEU A 8 21.86 31.17 -10.58
C LEU A 8 23.29 31.63 -10.94
N ASN A 9 23.49 32.95 -11.05
CA ASN A 9 24.83 33.51 -11.16
C ASN A 9 25.43 33.60 -9.76
N GLU A 10 26.05 32.50 -9.29
CA GLU A 10 26.98 32.57 -8.13
C GLU A 10 28.24 31.79 -8.49
N LYS A 11 29.38 32.43 -8.07
CA LYS A 11 30.71 31.90 -8.28
C LYS A 11 30.86 30.54 -7.64
N GLY A 12 30.87 29.45 -8.43
CA GLY A 12 31.35 28.18 -7.90
C GLY A 12 30.56 26.90 -8.22
N GLY A 13 29.49 26.92 -9.04
CA GLY A 13 28.78 25.67 -9.38
C GLY A 13 28.00 25.75 -10.69
N LYS A 14 28.04 24.66 -11.48
CA LYS A 14 27.30 24.53 -12.74
C LYS A 14 25.83 24.10 -12.52
N MET A 15 25.39 23.90 -11.27
CA MET A 15 24.04 23.46 -10.91
C MET A 15 23.00 24.52 -11.26
N LYS A 16 21.92 24.10 -11.97
CA LYS A 16 20.82 24.98 -12.40
C LYS A 16 19.49 24.30 -12.16
N PHE A 17 18.55 25.02 -11.52
CA PHE A 17 17.16 24.59 -11.44
C PHE A 17 16.46 24.81 -12.79
N VAL A 18 15.81 23.78 -13.32
CA VAL A 18 15.21 23.75 -14.65
C VAL A 18 13.84 23.05 -14.65
N THR A 19 13.04 23.28 -15.68
CA THR A 19 11.95 22.37 -16.05
C THR A 19 12.54 21.21 -16.83
N LEU A 20 12.05 20.00 -16.55
CA LEU A 20 12.49 18.78 -17.22
C LEU A 20 11.51 18.39 -18.31
N THR A 21 12.01 17.75 -19.36
CA THR A 21 11.19 16.99 -20.30
C THR A 21 10.76 15.65 -19.67
N GLU A 22 9.73 15.02 -20.22
CA GLU A 22 9.30 13.68 -19.77
C GLU A 22 10.44 12.66 -19.85
N GLN A 23 11.22 12.71 -20.94
CA GLN A 23 12.34 11.80 -21.16
C GLN A 23 13.45 11.99 -20.12
N GLU A 24 13.83 13.24 -19.83
CA GLU A 24 14.85 13.55 -18.80
C GLU A 24 14.40 13.10 -17.43
N TYR A 25 13.13 13.34 -17.10
CA TYR A 25 12.55 12.91 -15.83
C TYR A 25 12.54 11.39 -15.71
N GLN A 26 12.06 10.70 -16.75
CA GLN A 26 12.00 9.24 -16.78
C GLN A 26 13.39 8.61 -16.61
N LEU A 27 14.38 9.06 -17.39
CA LEU A 27 15.76 8.54 -17.30
C LEU A 27 16.39 8.75 -15.91
N PHE A 28 15.99 9.81 -15.21
CA PHE A 28 16.46 10.05 -13.85
C PHE A 28 15.78 9.11 -12.85
N ILE A 29 14.45 9.02 -12.84
CA ILE A 29 13.72 8.22 -11.85
C ILE A 29 13.96 6.71 -12.02
N GLU A 30 14.26 6.22 -13.23
CA GLU A 30 14.61 4.82 -13.49
C GLU A 30 15.86 4.36 -12.73
N LYS A 31 16.77 5.30 -12.41
CA LYS A 31 18.00 5.03 -11.66
C LYS A 31 17.84 5.20 -10.14
N HIS A 32 16.69 5.67 -9.67
CA HIS A 32 16.46 5.99 -8.27
C HIS A 32 15.29 5.18 -7.71
N VAL A 33 15.30 4.97 -6.40
CA VAL A 33 14.13 4.47 -5.66
C VAL A 33 13.11 5.60 -5.55
N VAL A 34 11.92 5.40 -6.10
CA VAL A 34 10.87 6.41 -6.11
C VAL A 34 9.52 5.84 -5.71
N HIS A 35 8.76 6.59 -4.94
CA HIS A 35 7.38 6.27 -4.66
C HIS A 35 6.53 6.38 -5.95
N TYR A 36 5.47 5.57 -6.10
CA TYR A 36 4.65 5.57 -7.34
C TYR A 36 4.07 6.95 -7.69
N THR A 37 3.87 7.84 -6.69
CA THR A 37 3.39 9.22 -6.92
C THR A 37 4.41 10.12 -7.64
N GLN A 38 5.67 9.71 -7.71
CA GLN A 38 6.73 10.35 -8.48
C GLN A 38 7.00 9.59 -9.81
N SER A 39 6.14 8.67 -10.23
CA SER A 39 6.31 7.90 -11.46
C SER A 39 5.89 8.69 -12.71
N ILE A 40 6.47 8.31 -13.87
CA ILE A 40 6.06 8.87 -15.15
C ILE A 40 4.60 8.50 -15.52
N ALA A 41 4.12 7.33 -15.08
CA ALA A 41 2.73 6.93 -15.25
C ALA A 41 1.79 7.90 -14.52
N HIS A 42 2.14 8.28 -13.28
CA HIS A 42 1.37 9.27 -12.52
C HIS A 42 1.37 10.65 -13.19
N TYR A 43 2.51 11.09 -13.72
CA TYR A 43 2.61 12.33 -14.51
C TYR A 43 1.71 12.29 -15.74
N ASN A 44 1.84 11.27 -16.58
CA ASN A 44 1.10 11.14 -17.84
C ASN A 44 -0.41 11.16 -17.62
N TYR A 45 -0.86 10.50 -16.58
CA TYR A 45 -2.25 10.54 -16.17
C TYR A 45 -2.73 11.95 -15.87
N ARG A 46 -2.09 12.62 -14.93
CA ARG A 46 -2.51 13.95 -14.52
C ARG A 46 -2.37 14.96 -15.66
N GLN A 47 -1.34 14.84 -16.48
CA GLN A 47 -1.14 15.68 -17.65
C GLN A 47 -2.26 15.51 -18.68
N LYS A 48 -2.72 14.27 -18.90
CA LYS A 48 -3.81 13.98 -19.84
C LYS A 48 -5.16 14.52 -19.35
N HIS A 49 -5.47 14.34 -18.08
CA HIS A 49 -6.82 14.57 -17.56
C HIS A 49 -7.00 15.95 -16.91
N LYS A 50 -5.98 16.47 -16.24
CA LYS A 50 -6.07 17.69 -15.43
C LYS A 50 -5.13 18.80 -15.88
N LYS A 51 -4.03 18.48 -16.57
CA LYS A 51 -2.95 19.42 -16.94
C LYS A 51 -2.42 20.24 -15.76
N ASP A 52 -2.38 19.61 -14.59
CA ASP A 52 -2.10 20.23 -13.30
C ASP A 52 -0.78 19.71 -12.70
N VAL A 53 0.18 19.34 -13.54
CA VAL A 53 1.47 18.77 -13.13
C VAL A 53 2.66 19.46 -13.80
N HIS A 54 3.78 19.45 -13.10
CA HIS A 54 5.04 20.03 -13.53
C HIS A 54 6.18 19.05 -13.25
N LEU A 55 7.09 18.92 -14.21
CA LEU A 55 8.36 18.23 -14.03
C LEU A 55 9.45 19.28 -13.88
N VAL A 56 10.10 19.30 -12.71
CA VAL A 56 11.18 20.23 -12.39
C VAL A 56 12.37 19.48 -11.80
N GLY A 57 13.55 20.06 -11.86
CA GLY A 57 14.73 19.43 -11.32
C GLY A 57 15.94 20.34 -11.28
N VAL A 58 17.09 19.76 -10.95
CA VAL A 58 18.40 20.41 -11.03
C VAL A 58 19.27 19.63 -11.99
N LYS A 59 19.94 20.35 -12.89
CA LYS A 59 21.03 19.82 -13.70
C LYS A 59 22.37 20.32 -13.23
N ASP A 60 23.38 19.46 -13.21
CA ASP A 60 24.78 19.84 -13.21
C ASP A 60 25.33 19.61 -14.62
N ASN A 61 25.74 20.68 -15.26
CA ASN A 61 25.94 20.70 -16.72
C ASN A 61 24.65 20.28 -17.44
N GLU A 62 24.65 19.16 -18.15
CA GLU A 62 23.45 18.59 -18.83
C GLU A 62 22.87 17.38 -18.08
N GLU A 63 23.50 16.91 -17.03
CA GLU A 63 23.05 15.76 -16.25
C GLU A 63 21.99 16.17 -15.22
N VAL A 64 20.86 15.46 -15.18
CA VAL A 64 19.82 15.62 -14.15
C VAL A 64 20.30 14.96 -12.85
N ILE A 65 20.43 15.74 -11.79
CA ILE A 65 20.87 15.29 -10.46
C ILE A 65 19.80 15.43 -9.38
N ALA A 66 18.67 16.06 -9.71
CA ALA A 66 17.48 16.11 -8.87
C ALA A 66 16.25 16.23 -9.75
N ALA A 67 15.14 15.59 -9.37
CA ALA A 67 13.88 15.68 -10.07
C ALA A 67 12.67 15.71 -9.11
N CYS A 68 11.59 16.30 -9.57
CA CYS A 68 10.36 16.39 -8.80
C CYS A 68 9.15 16.49 -9.73
N LEU A 69 8.16 15.65 -9.47
CA LEU A 69 6.82 15.82 -9.98
C LEU A 69 6.02 16.65 -8.98
N LEU A 70 5.50 17.78 -9.41
CA LEU A 70 4.62 18.65 -8.65
C LEU A 70 3.21 18.57 -9.21
N SER A 71 2.24 18.46 -8.33
CA SER A 71 0.83 18.73 -8.67
C SER A 71 0.44 20.13 -8.22
N GLU A 72 -0.54 20.74 -8.91
CA GLU A 72 -1.12 22.01 -8.51
C GLU A 72 -2.63 21.93 -8.38
N ALA A 73 -3.21 22.78 -7.53
CA ALA A 73 -4.65 23.02 -7.53
C ALA A 73 -4.94 24.49 -7.24
N GLN A 74 -6.08 24.96 -7.75
CA GLN A 74 -6.48 26.35 -7.61
C GLN A 74 -6.96 26.65 -6.19
N VAL A 75 -6.57 27.78 -5.64
CA VAL A 75 -7.01 28.32 -4.35
C VAL A 75 -7.26 29.83 -4.44
N LEU A 76 -8.21 30.34 -3.64
CA LEU A 76 -8.59 31.76 -3.61
C LEU A 76 -8.83 32.33 -5.01
N LYS A 77 -9.36 31.54 -5.95
CA LYS A 77 -9.68 31.88 -7.37
C LYS A 77 -8.50 32.33 -8.22
N ILE A 78 -7.45 32.94 -7.65
CA ILE A 78 -6.33 33.57 -8.39
C ILE A 78 -4.98 32.92 -8.12
N PHE A 79 -4.84 32.13 -7.07
CA PHE A 79 -3.60 31.47 -6.68
C PHE A 79 -3.71 29.96 -6.83
N LYS A 80 -2.54 29.30 -6.73
CA LYS A 80 -2.40 27.86 -6.75
C LYS A 80 -1.65 27.39 -5.51
N TYR A 81 -2.02 26.24 -4.96
CA TYR A 81 -1.12 25.52 -4.09
C TYR A 81 -0.44 24.41 -4.88
N PHE A 82 0.76 24.04 -4.46
CA PHE A 82 1.54 22.99 -5.08
C PHE A 82 1.86 21.91 -4.06
N TYR A 83 1.95 20.67 -4.55
CA TYR A 83 2.33 19.55 -3.71
C TYR A 83 3.32 18.62 -4.44
N SER A 84 4.40 18.27 -3.76
CA SER A 84 5.32 17.22 -4.16
C SER A 84 5.08 15.98 -3.30
N HIS A 85 4.19 15.09 -3.76
CA HIS A 85 3.86 13.85 -3.05
C HIS A 85 5.08 12.92 -3.03
N ARG A 86 5.62 12.60 -1.85
CA ARG A 86 6.81 11.74 -1.68
C ARG A 86 8.02 12.21 -2.50
N GLY A 87 8.15 13.48 -2.67
CA GLY A 87 9.26 14.12 -3.37
C GLY A 87 9.71 15.40 -2.70
N PRO A 88 10.76 16.04 -3.24
CA PRO A 88 11.52 15.70 -4.44
C PRO A 88 12.44 14.47 -4.30
N VAL A 89 12.93 13.97 -5.44
CA VAL A 89 13.94 12.91 -5.52
C VAL A 89 15.29 13.56 -5.73
N LEU A 90 16.15 13.55 -4.72
CA LEU A 90 17.50 14.13 -4.75
C LEU A 90 18.34 13.56 -3.60
N ASP A 91 19.66 13.76 -3.64
CA ASP A 91 20.53 13.47 -2.50
C ASP A 91 20.41 14.60 -1.46
N PHE A 92 19.67 14.32 -0.39
CA PHE A 92 19.46 15.27 0.71
C PHE A 92 20.68 15.48 1.61
N ASN A 93 21.75 14.68 1.47
CA ASN A 93 23.03 14.91 2.15
C ASN A 93 23.88 15.97 1.43
N ASN A 94 23.54 16.28 0.18
CA ASN A 94 24.22 17.32 -0.59
C ASN A 94 23.55 18.69 -0.32
N GLU A 95 24.02 19.40 0.69
CA GLU A 95 23.46 20.71 1.12
C GLU A 95 23.36 21.72 -0.02
N LYS A 96 24.35 21.76 -0.93
CA LYS A 96 24.35 22.69 -2.07
C LYS A 96 23.27 22.33 -3.08
N LEU A 97 23.04 21.05 -3.29
CA LEU A 97 21.96 20.57 -4.16
C LEU A 97 20.60 20.89 -3.57
N VAL A 98 20.40 20.64 -2.26
CA VAL A 98 19.18 20.99 -1.52
C VAL A 98 18.91 22.50 -1.64
N GLU A 99 19.90 23.34 -1.37
CA GLU A 99 19.76 24.81 -1.49
C GLU A 99 19.40 25.24 -2.92
N CYS A 100 20.11 24.72 -3.93
CA CYS A 100 19.84 24.99 -5.35
C CYS A 100 18.41 24.61 -5.73
N PHE A 101 17.98 23.40 -5.36
CA PHE A 101 16.65 22.89 -5.68
C PHE A 101 15.56 23.74 -5.02
N PHE A 102 15.55 23.89 -3.71
CA PHE A 102 14.48 24.57 -2.97
C PHE A 102 14.42 26.08 -3.20
N THR A 103 15.57 26.71 -3.43
CA THR A 103 15.62 28.12 -3.85
C THR A 103 15.06 28.29 -5.27
N GLY A 104 15.45 27.41 -6.20
CA GLY A 104 14.93 27.37 -7.56
C GLY A 104 13.44 27.11 -7.60
N LEU A 105 12.97 26.11 -6.84
CA LEU A 105 11.56 25.77 -6.70
C LEU A 105 10.75 26.99 -6.21
N THR A 106 11.22 27.68 -5.17
CA THR A 106 10.54 28.88 -4.65
C THR A 106 10.36 29.94 -5.74
N ARG A 107 11.39 30.20 -6.54
CA ARG A 107 11.34 31.18 -7.66
C ARG A 107 10.38 30.72 -8.76
N TYR A 108 10.40 29.42 -9.08
CA TYR A 108 9.49 28.80 -10.05
C TYR A 108 8.04 28.98 -9.64
N LEU A 109 7.70 28.62 -8.41
CA LEU A 109 6.34 28.70 -7.87
C LEU A 109 5.82 30.15 -7.83
N LYS A 110 6.68 31.12 -7.49
CA LYS A 110 6.33 32.54 -7.49
C LYS A 110 5.84 33.03 -8.86
N ARG A 111 6.46 32.52 -9.94
CA ARG A 111 6.09 32.83 -11.34
C ARG A 111 4.82 32.11 -11.78
N HIS A 112 4.51 30.96 -11.18
CA HIS A 112 3.30 30.15 -11.48
C HIS A 112 2.13 30.45 -10.54
N LYS A 113 2.07 31.67 -9.95
CA LYS A 113 1.00 32.13 -9.05
C LYS A 113 0.86 31.25 -7.79
N GLY A 114 1.93 30.60 -7.34
CA GLY A 114 1.94 29.81 -6.10
C GLY A 114 1.54 30.65 -4.90
N LEU A 115 0.64 30.14 -4.09
CA LEU A 115 0.30 30.65 -2.77
C LEU A 115 1.19 30.01 -1.70
N PHE A 116 1.29 28.71 -1.73
CA PHE A 116 2.17 27.90 -0.90
C PHE A 116 2.50 26.57 -1.60
N VAL A 117 3.51 25.88 -1.08
CA VAL A 117 3.85 24.51 -1.47
C VAL A 117 3.96 23.63 -0.24
N LEU A 118 3.47 22.41 -0.39
CA LEU A 118 3.67 21.29 0.53
C LEU A 118 4.65 20.32 -0.12
N VAL A 119 5.65 19.86 0.63
CA VAL A 119 6.57 18.80 0.24
C VAL A 119 6.64 17.78 1.36
N ASP A 120 6.64 16.50 1.03
CA ASP A 120 6.81 15.38 1.96
C ASP A 120 7.89 14.43 1.45
N PRO A 121 9.17 14.72 1.68
CA PRO A 121 10.27 13.91 1.19
C PRO A 121 10.13 12.46 1.62
N TYR A 122 10.47 11.51 0.70
CA TYR A 122 10.43 10.08 0.99
C TYR A 122 11.68 9.65 1.78
N ILE A 123 11.85 10.26 2.96
CA ILE A 123 13.00 10.10 3.85
C ILE A 123 12.53 9.50 5.17
N LEU A 124 13.23 8.45 5.61
CA LEU A 124 12.94 7.79 6.87
C LEU A 124 13.37 8.64 8.08
N GLU A 125 12.50 8.72 9.06
CA GLU A 125 12.76 9.23 10.41
C GLU A 125 13.15 8.08 11.35
N SER A 126 12.41 6.96 11.28
CA SER A 126 12.73 5.76 12.03
C SER A 126 12.18 4.49 11.37
N ASN A 127 12.86 3.38 11.63
CA ASN A 127 12.30 2.04 11.46
C ASN A 127 11.88 1.53 12.84
N ARG A 128 10.69 0.92 12.91
CA ARG A 128 10.11 0.39 14.14
C ARG A 128 9.63 -1.04 13.93
N ASP A 129 9.57 -1.81 15.00
CA ASP A 129 8.81 -3.06 14.95
C ASP A 129 7.29 -2.76 14.82
N ALA A 130 6.52 -3.81 14.63
CA ALA A 130 5.06 -3.68 14.46
C ALA A 130 4.33 -3.17 15.74
N ASP A 131 4.99 -3.17 16.89
CA ASP A 131 4.47 -2.64 18.15
C ASP A 131 4.96 -1.20 18.44
N GLY A 132 5.64 -0.58 17.48
CA GLY A 132 6.08 0.80 17.56
C GLY A 132 7.41 1.03 18.25
N ARG A 133 8.14 -0.02 18.70
CA ARG A 133 9.47 0.13 19.27
C ARG A 133 10.47 0.51 18.18
N ILE A 134 11.28 1.52 18.46
CA ILE A 134 12.31 1.98 17.53
C ILE A 134 13.38 0.90 17.37
N LEU A 135 13.61 0.46 16.15
CA LEU A 135 14.69 -0.44 15.75
C LEU A 135 15.90 0.37 15.27
N LYS A 136 15.64 1.45 14.53
CA LYS A 136 16.65 2.37 14.02
C LYS A 136 16.09 3.76 13.89
N SER A 137 16.84 4.78 14.29
CA SER A 137 16.52 6.20 14.09
C SER A 137 17.52 6.82 13.11
N TYR A 138 17.04 7.83 12.38
CA TYR A 138 17.86 8.62 11.45
C TYR A 138 17.86 10.07 11.92
N ASP A 139 19.04 10.69 11.98
CA ASP A 139 19.14 12.11 12.34
C ASP A 139 18.88 12.99 11.11
N ASN A 140 17.69 13.56 11.06
CA ASN A 140 17.28 14.49 10.01
C ASN A 140 17.41 15.96 10.44
N SER A 141 18.06 16.25 11.57
CA SER A 141 18.17 17.61 12.14
C SER A 141 18.77 18.60 11.16
N ASN A 142 19.84 18.23 10.46
CA ASN A 142 20.49 19.08 9.48
C ASN A 142 19.58 19.43 8.31
N LEU A 143 18.86 18.44 7.78
CA LEU A 143 17.89 18.63 6.71
C LEU A 143 16.73 19.55 7.15
N ILE A 144 16.16 19.28 8.32
CA ILE A 144 15.06 20.08 8.88
C ILE A 144 15.51 21.53 9.08
N ASN A 145 16.69 21.74 9.64
CA ASN A 145 17.26 23.07 9.84
C ASN A 145 17.52 23.79 8.52
N GLN A 146 18.11 23.11 7.54
CA GLN A 146 18.37 23.68 6.22
C GLN A 146 17.07 24.09 5.51
N LEU A 147 16.06 23.24 5.50
CA LEU A 147 14.77 23.55 4.89
C LEU A 147 14.05 24.69 5.61
N ASN A 148 14.09 24.71 6.95
CA ASN A 148 13.56 25.83 7.73
C ASN A 148 14.25 27.16 7.39
N HIS A 149 15.60 27.20 7.25
CA HIS A 149 16.32 28.39 6.80
C HIS A 149 15.92 28.86 5.41
N LEU A 150 15.62 27.91 4.51
CA LEU A 150 15.08 28.20 3.19
C LEU A 150 13.59 28.58 3.22
N GLY A 151 12.96 28.61 4.42
CA GLY A 151 11.58 29.01 4.66
C GLY A 151 10.54 27.89 4.41
N TYR A 152 10.97 26.64 4.28
CA TYR A 152 10.12 25.45 4.27
C TYR A 152 9.92 24.99 5.72
N GLN A 153 8.80 25.39 6.31
CA GLN A 153 8.50 25.15 7.72
C GLN A 153 8.15 23.68 7.96
N TYR A 154 8.93 23.02 8.79
CA TYR A 154 8.63 21.67 9.25
C TYR A 154 7.31 21.64 10.03
N GLN A 155 6.42 20.71 9.73
CA GLN A 155 5.10 20.61 10.37
C GLN A 155 5.12 19.76 11.64
N GLY A 156 6.26 19.20 12.01
CA GLY A 156 6.41 18.40 13.21
C GLY A 156 5.96 16.97 13.08
N HIS A 157 5.88 16.31 14.22
CA HIS A 157 5.45 14.92 14.32
C HIS A 157 3.92 14.84 14.27
N SER A 158 3.38 13.89 13.49
CA SER A 158 1.94 13.67 13.36
C SER A 158 1.59 12.19 13.54
N ILE A 159 0.44 11.94 14.13
CA ILE A 159 -0.20 10.63 14.30
C ILE A 159 -1.58 10.73 13.64
N GLY A 160 -2.09 9.63 13.11
CA GLY A 160 -3.38 9.56 12.43
C GLY A 160 -3.30 9.81 10.93
N TYR A 161 -4.44 9.74 10.28
CA TYR A 161 -4.59 10.02 8.87
C TYR A 161 -4.77 11.52 8.62
N SER A 162 -4.32 11.99 7.46
CA SER A 162 -4.43 13.39 7.04
C SER A 162 -5.19 13.51 5.72
N ASP A 163 -6.12 14.45 5.66
CA ASP A 163 -6.83 14.78 4.41
C ASP A 163 -6.00 15.61 3.44
N THR A 164 -4.87 16.15 3.90
CA THR A 164 -4.09 17.15 3.15
C THR A 164 -2.67 16.72 2.82
N SER A 165 -2.17 15.68 3.45
CA SER A 165 -0.81 15.16 3.22
C SER A 165 -0.77 13.64 3.16
N GLN A 166 0.36 13.09 2.73
CA GLN A 166 0.56 11.64 2.70
C GLN A 166 0.68 11.05 4.10
N ILE A 167 0.33 9.79 4.22
CA ILE A 167 0.42 9.04 5.48
C ILE A 167 1.88 8.97 5.94
N ARG A 168 2.16 9.43 7.16
CA ARG A 168 3.51 9.43 7.72
C ARG A 168 4.06 8.04 8.02
N TRP A 169 3.20 7.10 8.36
CA TRP A 169 3.53 5.77 8.87
C TRP A 169 3.12 4.71 7.87
N LEU A 170 4.09 3.92 7.39
CA LEU A 170 3.86 2.82 6.45
C LEU A 170 4.25 1.48 7.07
N SER A 171 3.45 0.46 6.81
CA SER A 171 3.77 -0.92 7.20
C SER A 171 4.36 -1.65 6.00
N VAL A 172 5.60 -2.14 6.12
CA VAL A 172 6.39 -2.66 5.00
C VAL A 172 6.96 -4.04 5.35
N LEU A 173 7.01 -4.92 4.36
CA LEU A 173 7.65 -6.23 4.43
C LEU A 173 8.82 -6.28 3.45
N ASP A 174 10.02 -6.56 3.97
CA ASP A 174 11.21 -6.76 3.15
C ASP A 174 11.24 -8.15 2.56
N LEU A 175 11.40 -8.22 1.23
CA LEU A 175 11.43 -9.46 0.44
C LEU A 175 12.80 -9.74 -0.15
N GLU A 176 13.73 -8.78 -0.11
CA GLU A 176 15.03 -8.88 -0.74
C GLU A 176 15.82 -10.11 -0.25
N GLY A 177 16.28 -10.95 -1.17
CA GLY A 177 17.04 -12.15 -0.87
C GLY A 177 16.26 -13.29 -0.22
N LYS A 178 14.94 -13.19 -0.09
CA LYS A 178 14.08 -14.20 0.53
C LYS A 178 13.27 -14.98 -0.52
N ASN A 179 12.92 -16.21 -0.15
CA ASN A 179 11.99 -17.05 -0.91
C ASN A 179 10.66 -17.24 -0.15
N GLU A 180 9.68 -17.89 -0.77
CA GLU A 180 8.35 -18.13 -0.16
C GLU A 180 8.42 -18.82 1.21
N LYS A 181 9.35 -19.78 1.36
CA LYS A 181 9.51 -20.52 2.62
C LYS A 181 10.06 -19.63 3.73
N ASP A 182 11.01 -18.76 3.40
CA ASP A 182 11.59 -17.81 4.35
C ASP A 182 10.51 -16.86 4.87
N ILE A 183 9.75 -16.26 3.95
CA ILE A 183 8.65 -15.35 4.29
C ILE A 183 7.58 -16.05 5.14
N LEU A 184 7.16 -17.27 4.77
CA LEU A 184 6.20 -18.03 5.58
C LEU A 184 6.72 -18.34 6.98
N ASN A 185 8.01 -18.66 7.13
CA ASN A 185 8.60 -18.96 8.44
C ASN A 185 8.66 -17.74 9.36
N GLU A 186 8.83 -16.55 8.79
CA GLU A 186 8.89 -15.28 9.52
C GLU A 186 7.50 -14.76 9.96
N MET A 187 6.43 -15.16 9.27
CA MET A 187 5.05 -14.80 9.65
C MET A 187 4.67 -15.41 10.99
N ASP A 188 3.70 -14.82 11.67
CA ASP A 188 3.12 -15.43 12.85
C ASP A 188 2.40 -16.75 12.54
N TYR A 189 2.21 -17.57 13.58
CA TYR A 189 1.55 -18.87 13.43
C TYR A 189 0.12 -18.74 12.90
N GLN A 190 -0.63 -17.74 13.36
CA GLN A 190 -2.03 -17.59 12.99
C GLN A 190 -2.16 -17.17 11.51
N THR A 191 -1.29 -16.29 11.02
CA THR A 191 -1.25 -15.85 9.62
C THR A 191 -0.91 -17.01 8.69
N ARG A 192 0.15 -17.80 9.02
CA ARG A 192 0.48 -19.02 8.26
C ARG A 192 -0.67 -20.00 8.20
N ARG A 193 -1.32 -20.23 9.35
CA ARG A 193 -2.48 -21.13 9.46
C ARG A 193 -3.65 -20.63 8.62
N ASN A 194 -3.92 -19.34 8.63
CA ASN A 194 -5.00 -18.74 7.85
C ASN A 194 -4.73 -18.86 6.35
N ILE A 195 -3.51 -18.57 5.89
CA ILE A 195 -3.09 -18.78 4.51
C ILE A 195 -3.28 -20.25 4.11
N LYS A 196 -2.77 -21.20 4.90
CA LYS A 196 -2.93 -22.64 4.63
C LYS A 196 -4.40 -23.05 4.49
N LYS A 197 -5.25 -22.57 5.39
CA LYS A 197 -6.69 -22.86 5.36
C LYS A 197 -7.37 -22.34 4.10
N THR A 198 -6.94 -21.21 3.52
CA THR A 198 -7.52 -20.73 2.28
C THR A 198 -7.30 -21.70 1.13
N TYR A 199 -6.13 -22.35 1.06
CA TYR A 199 -5.86 -23.41 0.10
C TYR A 199 -6.69 -24.66 0.34
N GLU A 200 -6.81 -25.06 1.61
CA GLU A 200 -7.62 -26.22 2.02
C GLU A 200 -9.12 -26.04 1.71
N MET A 201 -9.60 -24.80 1.73
CA MET A 201 -10.99 -24.46 1.38
C MET A 201 -11.21 -24.19 -0.12
N GLY A 202 -10.14 -24.15 -0.92
CA GLY A 202 -10.24 -23.85 -2.35
C GLY A 202 -10.51 -22.36 -2.62
N VAL A 203 -10.07 -21.45 -1.75
CA VAL A 203 -10.13 -20.01 -2.04
C VAL A 203 -9.14 -19.67 -3.15
N GLU A 204 -9.63 -19.06 -4.20
CA GLU A 204 -8.87 -18.66 -5.38
C GLU A 204 -8.75 -17.14 -5.47
N VAL A 205 -7.74 -16.66 -6.23
CA VAL A 205 -7.57 -15.24 -6.55
C VAL A 205 -7.55 -15.06 -8.05
N LYS A 206 -8.34 -14.11 -8.54
CA LYS A 206 -8.34 -13.70 -9.94
C LYS A 206 -8.02 -12.23 -10.10
N THR A 207 -7.45 -11.86 -11.25
CA THR A 207 -7.30 -10.46 -11.65
C THR A 207 -8.58 -10.02 -12.37
N LEU A 208 -9.14 -8.90 -11.96
CA LEU A 208 -10.30 -8.29 -12.59
C LEU A 208 -9.82 -7.36 -13.72
N ASN A 209 -10.54 -7.37 -14.84
CA ASN A 209 -10.38 -6.35 -15.86
C ASN A 209 -11.23 -5.12 -15.55
N ILE A 210 -11.06 -4.03 -16.30
CA ILE A 210 -11.76 -2.75 -16.06
C ILE A 210 -13.28 -2.92 -16.07
N SER A 211 -13.85 -3.75 -16.95
CA SER A 211 -15.30 -3.98 -17.00
C SER A 211 -15.85 -4.73 -15.79
N GLN A 212 -14.97 -5.27 -14.95
CA GLN A 212 -15.32 -6.00 -13.71
C GLN A 212 -15.04 -5.19 -12.44
N THR A 213 -14.73 -3.88 -12.58
CA THR A 213 -14.44 -3.01 -11.44
C THR A 213 -15.56 -2.97 -10.41
N ASP A 214 -16.82 -3.20 -10.81
CA ASP A 214 -17.96 -3.29 -9.90
C ASP A 214 -17.77 -4.38 -8.83
N GLN A 215 -17.21 -5.55 -9.18
CA GLN A 215 -16.96 -6.63 -8.22
C GLN A 215 -15.98 -6.24 -7.11
N PHE A 216 -15.02 -5.38 -7.42
CA PHE A 216 -14.13 -4.77 -6.42
C PHE A 216 -14.87 -3.69 -5.64
N PHE A 217 -15.59 -2.82 -6.34
CA PHE A 217 -16.17 -1.62 -5.77
C PHE A 217 -17.23 -1.94 -4.72
N GLU A 218 -18.06 -2.97 -4.92
CA GLU A 218 -19.00 -3.48 -3.94
C GLU A 218 -18.34 -3.84 -2.60
N LEU A 219 -17.20 -4.54 -2.63
CA LEU A 219 -16.44 -4.89 -1.44
C LEU A 219 -15.75 -3.67 -0.81
N PHE A 220 -15.29 -2.72 -1.65
CA PHE A 220 -14.69 -1.49 -1.20
C PHE A 220 -15.69 -0.60 -0.46
N GLN A 221 -16.94 -0.50 -0.96
CA GLN A 221 -18.02 0.22 -0.30
C GLN A 221 -18.35 -0.35 1.08
N MET A 222 -18.30 -1.68 1.27
CA MET A 222 -18.46 -2.29 2.59
C MET A 222 -17.41 -1.83 3.61
N ALA A 223 -16.17 -1.53 3.14
CA ALA A 223 -15.13 -0.97 3.98
C ALA A 223 -15.41 0.53 4.28
N GLU A 224 -15.88 1.30 3.30
CA GLU A 224 -16.29 2.71 3.49
C GLU A 224 -17.41 2.82 4.53
N GLU A 225 -18.45 1.99 4.43
CA GLU A 225 -19.56 1.93 5.39
C GLU A 225 -19.07 1.62 6.80
N LYS A 226 -18.15 0.65 6.94
CA LYS A 226 -17.56 0.30 8.23
C LYS A 226 -16.79 1.46 8.88
N HIS A 227 -16.12 2.28 8.08
CA HIS A 227 -15.32 3.41 8.56
C HIS A 227 -16.08 4.73 8.60
N GLY A 228 -17.30 4.77 8.07
CA GLY A 228 -18.20 5.94 8.15
C GLY A 228 -17.83 7.12 7.23
N PHE A 229 -17.00 6.90 6.21
CA PHE A 229 -16.63 7.93 5.25
C PHE A 229 -16.37 7.36 3.85
N LYS A 230 -16.57 8.22 2.84
CA LYS A 230 -16.39 7.88 1.43
C LYS A 230 -15.00 8.29 0.95
N PHE A 231 -14.24 7.34 0.40
CA PHE A 231 -12.87 7.58 -0.05
C PHE A 231 -12.77 7.96 -1.53
N ARG A 232 -13.32 7.11 -2.41
CA ARG A 232 -13.14 7.21 -3.86
C ARG A 232 -14.35 6.69 -4.60
N GLU A 233 -14.62 7.26 -5.76
CA GLU A 233 -15.63 6.76 -6.69
C GLU A 233 -15.06 5.63 -7.56
N LYS A 234 -15.95 4.82 -8.16
CA LYS A 234 -15.56 3.70 -9.04
C LYS A 234 -14.68 4.16 -10.20
N ASP A 235 -15.02 5.29 -10.82
CA ASP A 235 -14.29 5.86 -11.96
C ASP A 235 -12.82 6.10 -11.65
N TYR A 236 -12.47 6.44 -10.40
CA TYR A 236 -11.08 6.57 -9.98
C TYR A 236 -10.30 5.27 -10.18
N PHE A 237 -10.88 4.13 -9.81
CA PHE A 237 -10.21 2.83 -9.94
C PHE A 237 -10.10 2.37 -11.39
N GLU A 238 -11.12 2.65 -12.21
CA GLU A 238 -11.08 2.39 -13.66
C GLU A 238 -10.00 3.22 -14.32
N GLU A 239 -9.92 4.49 -13.96
CA GLU A 239 -8.91 5.41 -14.45
C GLU A 239 -7.50 4.97 -14.02
N MET A 240 -7.30 4.61 -12.76
CA MET A 240 -6.01 4.14 -12.25
C MET A 240 -5.54 2.84 -12.93
N GLN A 241 -6.46 1.91 -13.25
CA GLN A 241 -6.12 0.71 -14.04
C GLN A 241 -5.63 1.09 -15.45
N ASN A 242 -6.26 2.07 -16.10
CA ASN A 242 -5.84 2.56 -17.42
C ASN A 242 -4.45 3.19 -17.38
N ILE A 243 -4.13 3.90 -16.30
CA ILE A 243 -2.88 4.67 -16.16
C ILE A 243 -1.70 3.76 -15.87
N TYR A 244 -1.86 2.92 -14.86
CA TYR A 244 -0.78 2.05 -14.45
C TYR A 244 -0.73 0.75 -15.25
N ASN A 245 -1.78 0.44 -16.02
CA ASN A 245 -1.88 -0.68 -16.96
C ASN A 245 -1.14 -1.94 -16.44
N ASN A 246 0.00 -2.28 -17.05
CA ASN A 246 0.79 -3.46 -16.69
C ASN A 246 1.46 -3.39 -15.30
N ASN A 247 1.39 -2.24 -14.62
CA ASN A 247 1.97 -1.99 -13.31
C ASN A 247 0.89 -1.85 -12.22
N SER A 248 -0.32 -2.33 -12.48
CA SER A 248 -1.40 -2.39 -11.51
C SER A 248 -2.27 -3.62 -11.68
N ALA A 249 -3.00 -3.98 -10.64
CA ALA A 249 -4.00 -5.03 -10.69
C ALA A 249 -5.12 -4.80 -9.68
N LEU A 250 -6.37 -5.00 -10.11
CA LEU A 250 -7.48 -5.32 -9.23
C LEU A 250 -7.53 -6.83 -9.01
N LYS A 251 -7.36 -7.27 -7.77
CA LYS A 251 -7.40 -8.68 -7.37
C LYS A 251 -8.66 -8.97 -6.56
N LEU A 252 -9.28 -10.10 -6.83
CA LEU A 252 -10.46 -10.60 -6.13
C LEU A 252 -10.21 -12.01 -5.61
N ALA A 253 -10.31 -12.18 -4.29
CA ALA A 253 -10.39 -13.49 -3.66
C ALA A 253 -11.84 -13.97 -3.63
N TYR A 254 -12.08 -15.18 -4.10
CA TYR A 254 -13.40 -15.78 -4.17
C TYR A 254 -13.35 -17.26 -3.80
N ILE A 255 -14.51 -17.85 -3.53
CA ILE A 255 -14.67 -19.29 -3.32
C ILE A 255 -15.84 -19.81 -4.15
N ASP A 256 -15.63 -20.96 -4.81
CA ASP A 256 -16.68 -21.78 -5.42
C ASP A 256 -17.20 -22.77 -4.37
N LEU A 257 -18.38 -22.49 -3.84
CA LEU A 257 -18.98 -23.29 -2.77
C LEU A 257 -19.36 -24.70 -3.22
N LYS A 258 -19.67 -24.93 -4.51
CA LYS A 258 -19.94 -26.28 -5.03
C LYS A 258 -18.68 -27.12 -5.00
N LYS A 259 -17.56 -26.59 -5.50
CA LYS A 259 -16.27 -27.29 -5.43
C LYS A 259 -15.85 -27.55 -3.98
N TYR A 260 -16.06 -26.56 -3.09
CA TYR A 260 -15.77 -26.74 -1.68
C TYR A 260 -16.65 -27.80 -1.01
N LEU A 261 -17.95 -27.84 -1.35
CA LEU A 261 -18.89 -28.87 -0.88
C LEU A 261 -18.46 -30.28 -1.34
N ASP A 262 -18.04 -30.42 -2.60
CA ASP A 262 -17.52 -31.69 -3.14
C ASP A 262 -16.28 -32.16 -2.38
N GLN A 263 -15.35 -31.24 -2.05
CA GLN A 263 -14.17 -31.55 -1.22
C GLN A 263 -14.58 -32.04 0.19
N LEU A 264 -15.57 -31.37 0.81
CA LEU A 264 -16.08 -31.77 2.13
C LEU A 264 -16.76 -33.14 2.09
N ASN A 265 -17.53 -33.45 1.04
CA ASN A 265 -18.17 -34.73 0.84
C ASN A 265 -17.14 -35.85 0.62
N ASN A 266 -16.12 -35.63 -0.22
CA ASN A 266 -15.02 -36.57 -0.40
C ASN A 266 -14.27 -36.83 0.92
N LYS A 267 -14.01 -35.79 1.69
CA LYS A 267 -13.41 -35.93 3.04
C LYS A 267 -14.29 -36.74 3.98
N LYS A 268 -15.62 -36.59 3.91
CA LYS A 268 -16.57 -37.39 4.69
C LYS A 268 -16.45 -38.86 4.36
N LEU A 269 -16.34 -39.23 3.07
CA LEU A 269 -16.16 -40.61 2.63
C LEU A 269 -14.88 -41.22 3.22
N VAL A 270 -13.74 -40.52 3.06
CA VAL A 270 -12.44 -40.97 3.60
C VAL A 270 -12.48 -41.14 5.12
N LEU A 271 -13.12 -40.21 5.85
CA LEU A 271 -13.26 -40.32 7.31
C LEU A 271 -14.11 -41.53 7.73
N ASN A 272 -15.18 -41.83 6.99
CA ASN A 272 -16.00 -43.00 7.27
C ASN A 272 -15.23 -44.31 7.04
N GLU A 273 -14.49 -44.44 5.94
CA GLU A 273 -13.61 -45.60 5.68
C GLU A 273 -12.60 -45.80 6.81
N GLN A 274 -11.90 -44.73 7.22
CA GLN A 274 -10.94 -44.79 8.35
C GLN A 274 -11.61 -45.19 9.68
N ILE A 275 -12.82 -44.71 9.92
CA ILE A 275 -13.59 -45.06 11.13
C ILE A 275 -13.94 -46.57 11.12
N ASP A 276 -14.36 -47.10 9.97
CA ASP A 276 -14.74 -48.50 9.83
C ASP A 276 -13.52 -49.45 9.95
N GLU A 277 -12.36 -49.06 9.42
CA GLU A 277 -11.10 -49.77 9.64
C GLU A 277 -10.73 -49.82 11.16
N ILE A 278 -10.86 -48.70 11.87
CA ILE A 278 -10.56 -48.64 13.31
C ILE A 278 -11.58 -49.45 14.12
N LYS A 279 -12.85 -49.44 13.72
CA LYS A 279 -13.87 -50.29 14.35
C LYS A 279 -13.54 -51.77 14.20
N ALA A 280 -13.08 -52.23 13.02
CA ALA A 280 -12.62 -53.59 12.77
C ALA A 280 -11.46 -53.95 13.72
N LYS A 281 -10.42 -53.11 13.79
CA LYS A 281 -9.28 -53.29 14.71
C LYS A 281 -9.69 -53.30 16.21
N LEU A 282 -10.74 -52.60 16.59
CA LEU A 282 -11.30 -52.62 17.94
C LEU A 282 -12.12 -53.85 18.24
N LYS A 283 -12.71 -54.53 17.23
CA LYS A 283 -13.34 -55.83 17.42
C LYS A 283 -12.30 -56.90 17.74
N ASP A 284 -11.13 -56.88 17.10
CA ASP A 284 -10.03 -57.82 17.33
C ASP A 284 -9.32 -57.52 18.66
N ASN A 285 -9.18 -56.27 19.02
CA ASN A 285 -8.55 -55.85 20.29
C ASN A 285 -9.35 -54.72 20.97
N PRO A 286 -10.40 -55.04 21.74
CA PRO A 286 -11.30 -54.08 22.37
C PRO A 286 -10.62 -53.16 23.42
N ASN A 287 -9.48 -53.58 23.96
CA ASN A 287 -8.76 -52.85 25.04
C ASN A 287 -7.66 -51.91 24.49
N SER A 288 -7.44 -51.84 23.18
CA SER A 288 -6.45 -50.98 22.57
C SER A 288 -6.76 -49.49 22.80
N LYS A 289 -6.07 -48.88 23.79
CA LYS A 289 -6.18 -47.43 24.08
C LYS A 289 -5.86 -46.56 22.84
N LYS A 290 -4.87 -46.97 22.05
CA LYS A 290 -4.47 -46.27 20.82
C LYS A 290 -5.64 -46.22 19.83
N ASN A 291 -6.31 -47.34 19.57
CA ASN A 291 -7.41 -47.40 18.62
C ASN A 291 -8.66 -46.66 19.16
N LYS A 292 -8.94 -46.73 20.47
CA LYS A 292 -10.02 -45.92 21.08
C LYS A 292 -9.79 -44.42 20.89
N ASN A 293 -8.60 -43.95 21.17
CA ASN A 293 -8.27 -42.53 20.98
C ASN A 293 -8.40 -42.10 19.48
N LYS A 294 -7.91 -42.95 18.56
CA LYS A 294 -8.02 -42.67 17.12
C LYS A 294 -9.47 -42.65 16.65
N TYR A 295 -10.28 -43.59 17.13
CA TYR A 295 -11.72 -43.62 16.85
C TYR A 295 -12.42 -42.33 17.31
N GLN A 296 -12.14 -41.89 18.53
CA GLN A 296 -12.71 -40.62 19.04
C GLN A 296 -12.25 -39.40 18.24
N GLU A 297 -10.97 -39.34 17.86
CA GLU A 297 -10.43 -38.27 17.02
C GLU A 297 -11.13 -38.21 15.68
N LEU A 298 -11.25 -39.36 14.97
CA LEU A 298 -11.90 -39.42 13.66
C LEU A 298 -13.38 -39.04 13.73
N ASN A 299 -14.11 -39.46 14.77
CA ASN A 299 -15.50 -39.03 14.96
C ASN A 299 -15.65 -37.54 15.24
N LYS A 300 -14.72 -36.92 15.98
CA LYS A 300 -14.69 -35.45 16.14
C LYS A 300 -14.47 -34.76 14.80
N GLN A 301 -13.55 -35.26 13.97
CA GLN A 301 -13.29 -34.73 12.63
C GLN A 301 -14.52 -34.89 11.73
N LEU A 302 -15.19 -36.04 11.74
CA LEU A 302 -16.41 -36.29 10.96
C LEU A 302 -17.54 -35.34 11.36
N THR A 303 -17.77 -35.16 12.66
CA THR A 303 -18.78 -34.25 13.20
C THR A 303 -18.49 -32.79 12.77
N SER A 304 -17.23 -32.38 12.86
CA SER A 304 -16.81 -31.05 12.39
C SER A 304 -17.02 -30.89 10.89
N ASN A 305 -16.62 -31.90 10.09
CA ASN A 305 -16.81 -31.88 8.65
C ASN A 305 -18.29 -31.81 8.26
N GLN A 306 -19.17 -32.54 8.93
CA GLN A 306 -20.62 -32.51 8.71
C GLN A 306 -21.21 -31.10 8.98
N LYS A 307 -20.73 -30.40 10.02
CA LYS A 307 -21.13 -29.02 10.30
C LYS A 307 -20.71 -28.08 9.16
N HIS A 308 -19.52 -28.28 8.57
CA HIS A 308 -19.07 -27.51 7.43
C HIS A 308 -19.93 -27.78 6.17
N ILE A 309 -20.27 -29.04 5.91
CA ILE A 309 -21.18 -29.43 4.81
C ILE A 309 -22.49 -28.66 4.94
N THR A 310 -23.20 -28.81 6.07
CA THR A 310 -24.51 -28.16 6.28
C THR A 310 -24.42 -26.64 6.16
N LYS A 311 -23.34 -26.03 6.69
CA LYS A 311 -23.13 -24.58 6.58
C LYS A 311 -22.92 -24.16 5.13
N THR A 312 -22.15 -24.93 4.36
CA THR A 312 -21.88 -24.64 2.94
C THR A 312 -23.14 -24.78 2.10
N GLU A 313 -23.94 -25.82 2.32
CA GLU A 313 -25.24 -26.02 1.66
C GLU A 313 -26.19 -24.84 1.92
N ASN A 314 -26.23 -24.33 3.17
CA ASN A 314 -27.02 -23.15 3.53
C ASN A 314 -26.52 -21.88 2.81
N LEU A 315 -25.21 -21.67 2.73
CA LEU A 315 -24.62 -20.54 2.00
C LEU A 315 -24.93 -20.61 0.51
N ILE A 316 -24.86 -21.79 -0.12
CA ILE A 316 -25.25 -21.97 -1.52
C ILE A 316 -26.71 -21.55 -1.74
N LYS A 317 -27.62 -21.93 -0.83
CA LYS A 317 -29.04 -21.58 -0.92
C LYS A 317 -29.31 -20.10 -0.71
N SER A 318 -28.58 -19.43 0.19
CA SER A 318 -28.84 -18.04 0.55
C SER A 318 -28.04 -17.02 -0.29
N ASP A 319 -26.81 -17.37 -0.71
CA ASP A 319 -25.86 -16.42 -1.27
C ASP A 319 -25.33 -16.84 -2.66
N GLY A 320 -25.72 -18.05 -3.14
CA GLY A 320 -25.32 -18.58 -4.44
C GLY A 320 -24.01 -19.38 -4.39
N ASP A 321 -23.56 -19.77 -5.59
CA ASP A 321 -22.46 -20.73 -5.74
C ASP A 321 -21.07 -20.09 -5.55
N ILE A 322 -20.93 -18.80 -5.93
CA ILE A 322 -19.66 -18.08 -5.91
C ILE A 322 -19.76 -16.93 -4.91
N LEU A 323 -18.88 -16.93 -3.93
CA LEU A 323 -18.79 -15.84 -2.97
C LEU A 323 -17.56 -14.98 -3.23
N HIS A 324 -17.75 -13.67 -3.33
CA HIS A 324 -16.68 -12.68 -3.34
C HIS A 324 -16.28 -12.37 -1.90
N LEU A 325 -15.03 -12.65 -1.54
CA LEU A 325 -14.57 -12.63 -0.14
C LEU A 325 -13.87 -11.33 0.23
N ALA A 326 -12.92 -10.93 -0.59
CA ALA A 326 -12.12 -9.73 -0.42
C ALA A 326 -11.55 -9.29 -1.78
N SER A 327 -11.33 -8.01 -1.93
CA SER A 327 -10.73 -7.47 -3.15
C SER A 327 -9.78 -6.32 -2.82
N ALA A 328 -8.77 -6.12 -3.68
CA ALA A 328 -7.79 -5.06 -3.45
C ALA A 328 -7.20 -4.54 -4.78
N TYR A 329 -6.87 -3.26 -4.77
CA TYR A 329 -6.15 -2.59 -5.84
C TYR A 329 -4.68 -2.44 -5.47
N TYR A 330 -3.81 -2.92 -6.35
CA TYR A 330 -2.35 -2.88 -6.22
C TYR A 330 -1.73 -2.08 -7.34
N ILE A 331 -0.66 -1.38 -7.01
CA ILE A 331 0.27 -0.78 -7.97
C ILE A 331 1.67 -1.29 -7.62
N TRP A 332 2.55 -1.38 -8.60
CA TRP A 332 3.96 -1.70 -8.35
C TRP A 332 4.89 -0.96 -9.30
N ASN A 333 6.12 -0.86 -8.87
CA ASN A 333 7.26 -0.48 -9.70
C ASN A 333 8.39 -1.53 -9.49
N LYS A 334 9.59 -1.24 -9.96
CA LYS A 334 10.74 -2.15 -9.78
C LYS A 334 11.18 -2.33 -8.33
N ASP A 335 10.82 -1.38 -7.46
CA ASP A 335 11.31 -1.31 -6.08
C ASP A 335 10.27 -1.79 -5.06
N GLU A 336 8.96 -1.66 -5.36
CA GLU A 336 7.93 -1.86 -4.35
C GLU A 336 6.56 -2.22 -4.95
N VAL A 337 5.84 -3.15 -4.29
CA VAL A 337 4.41 -3.39 -4.49
C VAL A 337 3.62 -2.62 -3.44
N TYR A 338 2.62 -1.86 -3.84
CA TYR A 338 1.76 -1.07 -2.96
C TYR A 338 0.36 -1.65 -2.88
N TYR A 339 -0.11 -1.94 -1.68
CA TYR A 339 -1.48 -2.33 -1.36
C TYR A 339 -2.30 -1.07 -1.04
N LEU A 340 -2.96 -0.48 -2.03
CA LEU A 340 -3.50 0.88 -1.91
C LEU A 340 -4.93 0.96 -1.35
N SER A 341 -5.80 0.10 -1.83
CA SER A 341 -7.23 0.16 -1.48
C SER A 341 -7.80 -1.25 -1.45
N SER A 342 -8.66 -1.53 -0.49
CA SER A 342 -9.23 -2.87 -0.35
C SER A 342 -10.57 -2.84 0.37
N GLY A 343 -11.31 -3.91 0.16
CA GLY A 343 -12.52 -4.21 0.91
C GLY A 343 -12.70 -5.71 1.10
N SER A 344 -13.47 -6.09 2.10
CA SER A 344 -13.82 -7.48 2.36
C SER A 344 -15.25 -7.57 2.88
N ASN A 345 -15.92 -8.68 2.54
CA ASN A 345 -17.25 -8.95 3.04
C ASN A 345 -17.16 -9.58 4.44
N PRO A 346 -17.62 -8.88 5.50
CA PRO A 346 -17.55 -9.39 6.88
C PRO A 346 -18.29 -10.71 7.09
N LYS A 347 -19.36 -10.94 6.34
CA LYS A 347 -20.16 -12.18 6.38
C LYS A 347 -19.34 -13.42 6.06
N TYR A 348 -18.28 -13.27 5.25
CA TYR A 348 -17.45 -14.36 4.73
C TYR A 348 -16.04 -14.40 5.32
N ASN A 349 -15.77 -13.71 6.42
CA ASN A 349 -14.44 -13.67 7.07
C ASN A 349 -13.87 -15.03 7.42
N GLN A 350 -14.73 -16.05 7.63
CA GLN A 350 -14.33 -17.42 7.88
C GLN A 350 -13.50 -18.07 6.78
N PHE A 351 -13.62 -17.56 5.52
CA PHE A 351 -12.86 -18.03 4.37
C PHE A 351 -11.51 -17.29 4.20
N MET A 352 -11.24 -16.26 5.01
CA MET A 352 -9.93 -15.60 5.10
C MET A 352 -9.41 -15.01 3.78
N GLY A 353 -10.30 -14.49 2.94
CA GLY A 353 -10.00 -13.97 1.59
C GLY A 353 -8.90 -12.90 1.58
N ALA A 354 -8.86 -12.00 2.58
CA ALA A 354 -7.83 -10.99 2.70
C ALA A 354 -6.42 -11.59 2.86
N TYR A 355 -6.27 -12.66 3.65
CA TYR A 355 -4.98 -13.35 3.80
C TYR A 355 -4.52 -13.99 2.47
N ARG A 356 -5.47 -14.52 1.71
CA ARG A 356 -5.18 -15.10 0.40
C ARG A 356 -4.71 -14.05 -0.61
N LEU A 357 -5.35 -12.88 -0.65
CA LEU A 357 -4.94 -11.76 -1.51
C LEU A 357 -3.53 -11.28 -1.20
N GLN A 358 -3.21 -11.05 0.07
CA GLN A 358 -1.89 -10.60 0.48
C GLN A 358 -0.82 -11.63 0.08
N TRP A 359 -1.08 -12.91 0.36
CA TRP A 359 -0.14 -13.97 0.03
C TRP A 359 0.07 -14.12 -1.48
N ASP A 360 -0.98 -13.99 -2.29
CA ASP A 360 -0.89 -14.01 -3.75
C ASP A 360 0.03 -12.90 -4.28
N MET A 361 -0.13 -11.68 -3.75
CA MET A 361 0.67 -10.53 -4.18
C MET A 361 2.08 -10.49 -3.59
N ILE A 362 2.31 -11.07 -2.42
CA ILE A 362 3.66 -11.29 -1.89
C ILE A 362 4.42 -12.26 -2.79
N LYS A 363 3.79 -13.37 -3.21
CA LYS A 363 4.38 -14.30 -4.18
C LYS A 363 4.64 -13.63 -5.53
N PHE A 364 3.72 -12.80 -5.99
CA PHE A 364 3.92 -12.00 -7.20
C PHE A 364 5.19 -11.13 -7.08
N ALA A 365 5.38 -10.43 -5.96
CA ALA A 365 6.55 -9.61 -5.73
C ALA A 365 7.86 -10.44 -5.74
N LEU A 366 7.88 -11.57 -5.02
CA LEU A 366 9.01 -12.50 -5.02
C LEU A 366 9.36 -13.01 -6.42
N ASN A 367 8.37 -13.44 -7.20
CA ASN A 367 8.55 -13.97 -8.55
C ASN A 367 9.03 -12.92 -9.57
N ASN A 368 8.80 -11.64 -9.28
CA ASN A 368 9.24 -10.52 -10.12
C ASN A 368 10.48 -9.80 -9.55
N ASN A 369 11.13 -10.36 -8.51
CA ASN A 369 12.27 -9.76 -7.83
C ASN A 369 12.04 -8.33 -7.34
N ILE A 370 10.81 -8.02 -6.90
CA ILE A 370 10.48 -6.74 -6.29
C ILE A 370 10.84 -6.84 -4.80
N PRO A 371 11.78 -6.02 -4.30
CA PRO A 371 12.38 -6.24 -2.98
C PRO A 371 11.49 -5.86 -1.80
N ARG A 372 10.38 -5.14 -2.03
CA ARG A 372 9.54 -4.60 -0.96
C ARG A 372 8.05 -4.80 -1.23
N TYR A 373 7.31 -5.08 -0.17
CA TYR A 373 5.86 -5.13 -0.18
C TYR A 373 5.30 -4.16 0.85
N ASN A 374 4.63 -3.11 0.39
CA ASN A 374 4.08 -2.04 1.20
C ASN A 374 2.59 -2.27 1.46
N PHE A 375 2.26 -2.65 2.69
CA PHE A 375 0.87 -2.76 3.16
C PHE A 375 0.19 -1.40 3.31
N TYR A 376 0.88 -0.32 2.99
CA TYR A 376 0.45 1.07 3.07
C TYR A 376 0.20 1.54 4.52
N GLY A 377 -0.59 2.62 4.66
CA GLY A 377 -0.67 3.42 5.86
C GLY A 377 -1.19 2.73 7.11
N ILE A 378 -0.65 3.18 8.23
CA ILE A 378 -1.19 3.02 9.57
C ILE A 378 -1.21 4.38 10.27
N THR A 379 -1.94 4.49 11.38
CA THR A 379 -2.05 5.76 12.13
C THR A 379 -0.77 6.18 12.83
N GLY A 380 0.10 5.24 13.20
CA GLY A 380 1.24 5.49 14.10
C GLY A 380 0.85 5.60 15.57
N ASP A 381 -0.41 5.38 15.92
CA ASP A 381 -0.86 5.09 17.28
C ASP A 381 -0.82 3.57 17.49
N PHE A 382 0.10 3.11 18.35
CA PHE A 382 0.32 1.69 18.63
C PHE A 382 -0.46 1.20 19.86
N SER A 383 -1.37 2.00 20.39
CA SER A 383 -2.22 1.59 21.51
C SER A 383 -3.34 0.62 21.05
N GLU A 384 -3.85 -0.17 21.99
CA GLU A 384 -5.00 -1.07 21.74
C GLU A 384 -6.28 -0.30 21.38
N ASN A 385 -6.35 1.00 21.68
CA ASN A 385 -7.46 1.89 21.37
C ASN A 385 -7.32 2.60 20.02
N ALA A 386 -6.24 2.36 19.26
CA ALA A 386 -6.05 2.95 17.94
C ALA A 386 -7.20 2.59 17.00
N GLU A 387 -7.66 3.56 16.21
CA GLU A 387 -8.78 3.35 15.26
C GLU A 387 -8.51 2.26 14.23
N ASP A 388 -7.23 2.03 13.91
CA ASP A 388 -6.74 1.02 12.96
C ASP A 388 -6.04 -0.17 13.64
N TYR A 389 -6.20 -0.38 14.96
CA TYR A 389 -5.54 -1.46 15.70
C TYR A 389 -5.66 -2.82 15.02
N GLY A 390 -6.87 -3.19 14.57
CA GLY A 390 -7.10 -4.45 13.86
C GLY A 390 -6.33 -4.55 12.53
N VAL A 391 -6.15 -3.43 11.83
CA VAL A 391 -5.35 -3.35 10.59
C VAL A 391 -3.87 -3.51 10.91
N GLN A 392 -3.37 -2.88 11.97
CA GLN A 392 -1.99 -3.04 12.44
C GLN A 392 -1.69 -4.48 12.82
N GLN A 393 -2.57 -5.14 13.60
CA GLN A 393 -2.41 -6.56 13.97
C GLN A 393 -2.42 -7.50 12.75
N PHE A 394 -3.28 -7.22 11.76
CA PHE A 394 -3.29 -7.95 10.49
C PHE A 394 -1.95 -7.85 9.76
N LYS A 395 -1.40 -6.65 9.60
CA LYS A 395 -0.12 -6.39 8.93
C LYS A 395 1.06 -6.99 9.72
N LYS A 396 1.05 -6.86 11.05
CA LYS A 396 2.01 -7.48 11.98
C LYS A 396 2.11 -8.99 11.77
N GLY A 397 0.97 -9.66 11.56
CA GLY A 397 0.92 -11.10 11.32
C GLY A 397 1.74 -11.56 10.12
N PHE A 398 1.92 -10.71 9.11
CA PHE A 398 2.81 -10.96 7.96
C PHE A 398 4.27 -10.64 8.23
N ASN A 399 4.66 -10.30 9.45
CA ASN A 399 6.01 -9.85 9.84
C ASN A 399 6.41 -8.51 9.21
N ALA A 400 5.44 -7.65 8.94
CA ALA A 400 5.72 -6.29 8.46
C ALA A 400 6.28 -5.44 9.61
N HIS A 401 7.30 -4.65 9.33
CA HIS A 401 7.80 -3.59 10.19
C HIS A 401 7.15 -2.24 9.86
N VAL A 402 7.42 -1.22 10.65
CA VAL A 402 6.85 0.11 10.45
C VAL A 402 7.95 1.10 10.09
N GLU A 403 7.73 1.83 9.01
CA GLU A 403 8.56 2.95 8.57
C GLU A 403 7.87 4.27 8.91
N GLU A 404 8.52 5.08 9.73
CA GLU A 404 8.15 6.46 9.99
C GLU A 404 8.94 7.37 9.06
N TYR A 405 8.25 8.24 8.34
CA TYR A 405 8.88 9.22 7.46
C TYR A 405 9.04 10.57 8.14
N VAL A 406 9.99 11.41 7.68
CA VAL A 406 10.27 12.71 8.26
C VAL A 406 9.04 13.62 8.31
N GLY A 407 8.12 13.45 7.33
CA GLY A 407 6.86 14.20 7.24
C GLY A 407 6.98 15.48 6.42
N ASP A 408 6.09 16.41 6.71
CA ASP A 408 5.74 17.51 5.82
C ASP A 408 6.50 18.79 6.10
N PHE A 409 6.75 19.54 5.00
CA PHE A 409 7.26 20.91 5.04
C PHE A 409 6.35 21.81 4.22
N ILE A 410 5.95 22.95 4.77
CA ILE A 410 5.12 23.94 4.08
C ILE A 410 5.91 25.22 3.90
N LYS A 411 5.92 25.74 2.66
CA LYS A 411 6.45 27.08 2.40
C LYS A 411 5.37 28.00 1.84
N PRO A 412 4.99 29.05 2.57
CA PRO A 412 4.23 30.16 2.02
C PRO A 412 5.05 30.90 0.94
N ILE A 413 4.57 30.90 -0.28
CA ILE A 413 5.18 31.67 -1.39
C ILE A 413 4.71 33.13 -1.35
N ARG A 414 3.48 33.35 -0.87
CA ARG A 414 2.87 34.65 -0.64
C ARG A 414 2.34 34.75 0.78
N PRO A 415 3.18 35.10 1.77
CA PRO A 415 2.86 34.95 3.18
C PRO A 415 1.61 35.68 3.64
N ILE A 416 1.36 36.90 3.15
CA ILE A 416 0.16 37.69 3.51
C ILE A 416 -1.11 36.96 3.06
N PHE A 417 -1.18 36.56 1.80
CA PHE A 417 -2.35 35.86 1.24
C PHE A 417 -2.49 34.46 1.85
N TYR A 418 -1.39 33.81 2.22
CA TYR A 418 -1.44 32.51 2.90
C TYR A 418 -2.05 32.61 4.31
N LYS A 419 -1.78 33.71 5.05
CA LYS A 419 -2.44 34.00 6.33
C LYS A 419 -3.95 34.15 6.14
N VAL A 420 -4.37 34.91 5.13
CA VAL A 420 -5.79 35.05 4.79
C VAL A 420 -6.43 33.70 4.44
N TYR A 421 -5.74 32.89 3.62
CA TYR A 421 -6.21 31.54 3.25
C TYR A 421 -6.42 30.66 4.48
N LYS A 422 -5.50 30.71 5.48
CA LYS A 422 -5.64 29.94 6.74
C LYS A 422 -6.81 30.38 7.61
N LEU A 423 -7.22 31.64 7.52
CA LEU A 423 -8.38 32.16 8.26
C LEU A 423 -9.72 31.80 7.62
N LEU A 424 -9.71 31.46 6.32
CA LEU A 424 -10.89 31.09 5.55
C LEU A 424 -11.15 29.57 5.51
N LYS A 425 -10.21 28.74 5.99
CA LYS A 425 -10.34 27.30 6.16
C LYS A 425 -10.76 26.95 7.61
#